data_9ec500f191b75bf7cacc40a3efede81d
#
_entry.id   9ec500f191b75bf7cacc40a3efede81d
#
_cell.length_a   1.000
_cell.length_b   1.000
_cell.length_c   1.000
_cell.angle_alpha   90.00
_cell.angle_beta   90.00
_cell.angle_gamma   90.00
#
_symmetry.space_group_name_H-M   'P 1'
#
loop_
_entity.id
_entity.type
_entity.pdbx_description
1 polymer ?
#
loop_
_entity_poly.entity_id
_entity_poly.type
_entity_poly.pdbx_seq_one_letter_code
_entity_poly.pdbx_strand_id
1 'polypeptide(L)'
;MIGIDKVQEFLGEFKTNYVIIGGTALNLNLSDSDLVERATKDIDMIMLCESMTPEYLSKFWDMIRDGGYKPSTISSENGEKLTFYRFIEPTDPSFPSYIELFTRKPEGIILPEDIHLVHIENTDDLSSFSAILLDDDYYNYAKEHATESHGIQIIDKFALITLKARAYVSNLQLKEAGHDIRQHNIDKHKNDVYRVAF
;
A
#
# COMPACT_ATOMS: atom_id res chain seq x y z
N MET A 1 1.68 17.48 0.07
CA MET A 1 1.90 16.17 0.75
C MET A 1 3.22 15.62 0.27
N ILE A 2 4.13 15.21 1.17
CA ILE A 2 5.47 14.75 0.77
C ILE A 2 5.37 13.48 -0.06
N GLY A 3 6.07 13.45 -1.18
CA GLY A 3 6.23 12.26 -2.04
C GLY A 3 5.15 12.00 -3.07
N ILE A 4 4.00 12.69 -3.03
CA ILE A 4 2.94 12.51 -4.04
C ILE A 4 3.39 12.97 -5.42
N ASP A 5 4.11 14.09 -5.49
CA ASP A 5 4.64 14.60 -6.76
C ASP A 5 5.60 13.60 -7.41
N LYS A 6 6.38 12.87 -6.59
CA LYS A 6 7.26 11.80 -7.04
C LYS A 6 6.48 10.59 -7.56
N VAL A 7 5.45 10.16 -6.85
CA VAL A 7 4.58 9.08 -7.35
C VAL A 7 3.92 9.48 -8.67
N GLN A 8 3.44 10.70 -8.78
CA GLN A 8 2.86 11.21 -10.03
C GLN A 8 3.91 11.26 -11.16
N GLU A 9 5.13 11.71 -10.88
CA GLU A 9 6.22 11.80 -11.85
C GLU A 9 6.54 10.43 -12.47
N PHE A 10 6.64 9.38 -11.65
CA PHE A 10 7.03 8.05 -12.11
C PHE A 10 5.86 7.18 -12.56
N LEU A 11 4.72 7.27 -11.89
CA LEU A 11 3.60 6.34 -12.03
C LEU A 11 2.30 6.99 -12.55
N GLY A 12 2.29 8.30 -12.81
CA GLY A 12 1.10 9.02 -13.24
C GLY A 12 0.52 8.55 -14.58
N GLU A 13 1.32 7.95 -15.46
CA GLU A 13 0.86 7.35 -16.72
C GLU A 13 0.32 5.92 -16.55
N PHE A 14 0.54 5.30 -15.40
CA PHE A 14 0.21 3.90 -15.09
C PHE A 14 -0.95 3.75 -14.12
N LYS A 15 -1.95 4.64 -14.19
CA LYS A 15 -3.10 4.68 -13.26
C LYS A 15 -3.90 3.40 -13.18
N THR A 16 -3.90 2.58 -14.24
CA THR A 16 -4.59 1.29 -14.27
C THR A 16 -3.83 0.15 -13.60
N ASN A 17 -2.61 0.39 -13.12
CA ASN A 17 -1.72 -0.64 -12.61
C ASN A 17 -1.67 -0.69 -11.08
N TYR A 18 -2.19 0.33 -10.39
CA TYR A 18 -2.15 0.40 -8.93
C TYR A 18 -3.32 1.19 -8.34
N VAL A 19 -3.53 1.04 -7.04
CA VAL A 19 -4.43 1.87 -6.24
C VAL A 19 -3.75 2.21 -4.91
N ILE A 20 -3.60 3.49 -4.60
CA ILE A 20 -3.11 3.93 -3.29
C ILE A 20 -4.26 3.88 -2.28
N ILE A 21 -3.99 3.30 -1.13
CA ILE A 21 -4.91 3.14 -0.02
C ILE A 21 -4.36 3.84 1.25
N GLY A 22 -4.90 3.52 2.41
CA GLY A 22 -4.29 3.89 3.69
C GLY A 22 -4.39 5.38 4.06
N GLY A 23 -3.35 5.87 4.72
CA GLY A 23 -3.29 7.25 5.24
C GLY A 23 -3.14 8.30 4.16
N THR A 24 -2.41 8.00 3.11
CA THR A 24 -2.20 8.90 1.98
C THR A 24 -3.50 9.09 1.18
N ALA A 25 -4.23 8.01 0.88
CA ALA A 25 -5.55 8.12 0.25
C ALA A 25 -6.54 8.91 1.12
N LEU A 26 -6.48 8.74 2.46
CA LEU A 26 -7.28 9.53 3.40
C LEU A 26 -7.05 11.04 3.21
N ASN A 27 -5.81 11.46 3.24
CA ASN A 27 -5.46 12.88 3.13
C ASN A 27 -5.84 13.46 1.76
N LEU A 28 -5.65 12.70 0.68
CA LEU A 28 -6.03 13.14 -0.67
C LEU A 28 -7.55 13.25 -0.83
N ASN A 29 -8.33 12.36 -0.21
CA ASN A 29 -9.79 12.47 -0.18
C ASN A 29 -10.29 13.66 0.67
N LEU A 30 -9.47 14.18 1.57
CA LEU A 30 -9.77 15.31 2.44
C LEU A 30 -9.13 16.64 1.97
N SER A 31 -8.35 16.64 0.89
CA SER A 31 -7.60 17.82 0.43
C SER A 31 -8.45 19.06 0.16
N ASP A 32 -9.72 18.85 -0.20
CA ASP A 32 -10.69 19.92 -0.47
C ASP A 32 -11.53 20.30 0.76
N SER A 33 -11.22 19.74 1.93
CA SER A 33 -11.92 20.04 3.19
C SER A 33 -11.06 20.92 4.11
N ASP A 34 -11.71 21.65 5.02
CA ASP A 34 -11.03 22.43 6.06
C ASP A 34 -10.39 21.57 7.18
N LEU A 35 -10.38 20.24 7.00
CA LEU A 35 -9.82 19.32 7.98
C LEU A 35 -8.30 19.29 7.89
N VAL A 36 -7.66 19.37 9.06
CA VAL A 36 -6.20 19.32 9.17
C VAL A 36 -5.70 17.96 8.65
N GLU A 37 -4.85 17.98 7.63
CA GLU A 37 -4.18 16.79 7.13
C GLU A 37 -3.41 16.10 8.27
N ARG A 38 -3.54 14.78 8.32
CA ARG A 38 -2.69 13.98 9.19
C ARG A 38 -1.32 13.86 8.52
N ALA A 39 -0.25 14.12 9.26
CA ALA A 39 1.09 13.88 8.78
C ALA A 39 1.27 12.38 8.46
N THR A 40 1.11 12.04 7.18
CA THR A 40 1.49 10.73 6.64
C THR A 40 2.54 10.95 5.58
N LYS A 41 3.54 10.11 5.59
CA LYS A 41 4.64 10.11 4.62
C LYS A 41 4.76 8.74 3.96
N ASP A 42 3.82 7.85 4.29
CA ASP A 42 3.83 6.45 3.92
C ASP A 42 2.82 6.22 2.79
N ILE A 43 3.18 5.39 1.85
CA ILE A 43 2.32 4.98 0.74
C ILE A 43 2.04 3.49 0.87
N ASP A 44 0.77 3.16 1.05
CA ASP A 44 0.23 1.81 0.96
C ASP A 44 -0.34 1.65 -0.46
N MET A 45 0.23 0.77 -1.28
CA MET A 45 -0.11 0.62 -2.70
C MET A 45 -0.56 -0.80 -3.02
N ILE A 46 -1.77 -0.95 -3.54
CA ILE A 46 -2.25 -2.20 -4.13
C ILE A 46 -1.77 -2.23 -5.58
N MET A 47 -1.04 -3.27 -5.95
CA MET A 47 -0.64 -3.53 -7.33
C MET A 47 -1.69 -4.39 -8.01
N LEU A 48 -2.21 -3.94 -9.16
CA LEU A 48 -3.24 -4.62 -9.91
C LEU A 48 -2.61 -5.64 -10.87
N CYS A 49 -2.55 -6.90 -10.43
CA CYS A 49 -1.81 -7.96 -11.14
C CYS A 49 -2.32 -8.21 -12.56
N GLU A 50 -3.60 -7.95 -12.85
CA GLU A 50 -4.18 -8.14 -14.18
C GLU A 50 -3.72 -7.10 -15.23
N SER A 51 -3.28 -5.95 -14.77
CA SER A 51 -2.80 -4.85 -15.62
C SER A 51 -1.31 -4.59 -15.50
N MET A 52 -0.58 -5.49 -14.82
CA MET A 52 0.85 -5.33 -14.62
C MET A 52 1.61 -5.50 -15.94
N THR A 53 2.41 -4.50 -16.29
CA THR A 53 3.24 -4.51 -17.50
C THR A 53 4.72 -4.34 -17.16
N PRO A 54 5.65 -4.82 -18.02
CA PRO A 54 7.08 -4.59 -17.82
C PRO A 54 7.46 -3.12 -17.71
N GLU A 55 6.77 -2.24 -18.46
CA GLU A 55 7.00 -0.79 -18.43
C GLU A 55 6.65 -0.19 -17.07
N TYR A 56 5.48 -0.59 -16.51
CA TYR A 56 5.09 -0.17 -15.16
C TYR A 56 6.12 -0.62 -14.12
N LEU A 57 6.51 -1.90 -14.17
CA LEU A 57 7.51 -2.45 -13.24
C LEU A 57 8.86 -1.73 -13.37
N SER A 58 9.29 -1.44 -14.59
CA SER A 58 10.52 -0.67 -14.83
C SER A 58 10.43 0.72 -14.19
N LYS A 59 9.34 1.44 -14.38
CA LYS A 59 9.13 2.77 -13.81
C LYS A 59 9.02 2.75 -12.28
N PHE A 60 8.36 1.73 -11.73
CA PHE A 60 8.34 1.54 -10.29
C PHE A 60 9.75 1.34 -9.73
N TRP A 61 10.58 0.49 -10.36
CA TRP A 61 11.97 0.30 -9.95
C TRP A 61 12.84 1.53 -10.15
N ASP A 62 12.59 2.35 -11.19
CA ASP A 62 13.25 3.64 -11.35
C ASP A 62 12.94 4.54 -10.14
N MET A 63 11.67 4.63 -9.72
CA MET A 63 11.27 5.38 -8.53
C MET A 63 11.98 4.89 -7.25
N ILE A 64 12.08 3.58 -7.05
CA ILE A 64 12.76 3.00 -5.89
C ILE A 64 14.27 3.32 -5.91
N ARG A 65 14.92 3.21 -7.06
CA ARG A 65 16.36 3.52 -7.22
C ARG A 65 16.65 5.01 -7.05
N ASP A 66 15.88 5.87 -7.69
CA ASP A 66 16.08 7.32 -7.63
C ASP A 66 15.82 7.87 -6.22
N GLY A 67 14.85 7.32 -5.50
CA GLY A 67 14.63 7.62 -4.08
C GLY A 67 15.72 7.07 -3.17
N GLY A 68 16.58 6.16 -3.65
CA GLY A 68 17.62 5.51 -2.86
C GLY A 68 17.06 4.69 -1.69
N TYR A 69 15.93 4.03 -1.92
CA TYR A 69 15.27 3.22 -0.89
C TYR A 69 16.06 1.97 -0.52
N LYS A 70 15.92 1.56 0.72
CA LYS A 70 16.38 0.27 1.22
C LYS A 70 15.20 -0.69 1.30
N PRO A 71 15.35 -1.96 0.87
CA PRO A 71 14.36 -2.98 1.17
C PRO A 71 14.36 -3.26 2.68
N SER A 72 13.18 -3.47 3.24
CA SER A 72 13.05 -3.92 4.64
C SER A 72 13.60 -5.33 4.81
N THR A 73 13.97 -5.71 6.04
CA THR A 73 14.41 -7.06 6.40
C THR A 73 13.40 -7.73 7.33
N ILE A 74 13.23 -9.04 7.19
CA ILE A 74 12.52 -9.88 8.17
C ILE A 74 13.53 -10.79 8.82
N SER A 75 13.53 -10.83 10.15
CA SER A 75 14.30 -11.83 10.91
C SER A 75 13.72 -13.23 10.67
N SER A 76 14.54 -14.17 10.27
CA SER A 76 14.19 -15.58 10.13
C SER A 76 15.15 -16.47 10.93
N GLU A 77 14.80 -17.73 11.14
CA GLU A 77 15.68 -18.70 11.83
C GLU A 77 17.05 -18.87 11.15
N ASN A 78 17.14 -18.55 9.86
CA ASN A 78 18.36 -18.63 9.06
C ASN A 78 19.06 -17.27 8.85
N GLY A 79 18.72 -16.25 9.64
CA GLY A 79 19.25 -14.89 9.54
C GLY A 79 18.25 -13.88 8.99
N GLU A 80 18.74 -12.67 8.65
CA GLU A 80 17.90 -11.63 8.02
C GLU A 80 17.66 -11.94 6.56
N LYS A 81 16.38 -11.85 6.13
CA LYS A 81 15.97 -11.95 4.72
C LYS A 81 15.44 -10.62 4.25
N LEU A 82 15.91 -10.15 3.09
CA LEU A 82 15.37 -8.96 2.43
C LEU A 82 13.92 -9.20 1.99
N THR A 83 13.07 -8.19 2.21
CA THR A 83 11.69 -8.19 1.75
C THR A 83 11.49 -7.08 0.73
N PHE A 84 11.07 -7.43 -0.46
CA PHE A 84 10.84 -6.49 -1.55
C PHE A 84 9.38 -6.05 -1.67
N TYR A 85 8.62 -6.08 -0.58
CA TYR A 85 7.28 -5.49 -0.51
C TYR A 85 7.25 -4.22 0.34
N ARG A 86 8.37 -3.90 0.99
CA ARG A 86 8.51 -2.79 1.92
C ARG A 86 9.81 -2.05 1.64
N PHE A 87 9.70 -0.79 1.24
CA PHE A 87 10.81 0.09 0.92
C PHE A 87 10.84 1.23 1.92
N ILE A 88 11.98 1.43 2.57
CA ILE A 88 12.16 2.33 3.71
C ILE A 88 13.39 3.23 3.50
N GLU A 89 13.47 4.28 4.31
CA GLU A 89 14.65 5.14 4.41
C GLU A 89 15.15 5.67 3.06
N PRO A 90 14.33 6.39 2.28
CA PRO A 90 14.82 7.02 1.06
C PRO A 90 15.95 8.00 1.40
N THR A 91 16.96 8.08 0.54
CA THR A 91 18.05 9.06 0.70
C THR A 91 17.62 10.47 0.31
N ASP A 92 16.60 10.60 -0.56
CA ASP A 92 15.99 11.87 -0.94
C ASP A 92 14.70 12.10 -0.13
N PRO A 93 14.65 13.14 0.73
CA PRO A 93 13.48 13.43 1.57
C PRO A 93 12.25 13.92 0.80
N SER A 94 12.37 14.21 -0.51
CA SER A 94 11.23 14.52 -1.37
C SER A 94 10.39 13.30 -1.75
N PHE A 95 10.94 12.09 -1.56
CA PHE A 95 10.21 10.85 -1.77
C PHE A 95 9.40 10.43 -0.53
N PRO A 96 8.37 9.56 -0.70
CA PRO A 96 7.67 8.97 0.44
C PRO A 96 8.63 8.27 1.40
N SER A 97 8.43 8.44 2.71
CA SER A 97 9.35 7.83 3.70
C SER A 97 9.27 6.30 3.72
N TYR A 98 8.14 5.78 3.23
CA TYR A 98 7.83 4.37 3.29
C TYR A 98 6.88 4.00 2.15
N ILE A 99 7.15 2.88 1.48
CA ILE A 99 6.25 2.31 0.46
C ILE A 99 6.00 0.85 0.83
N GLU A 100 4.73 0.48 0.94
CA GLU A 100 4.30 -0.89 1.18
C GLU A 100 3.42 -1.39 0.04
N LEU A 101 3.72 -2.58 -0.47
CA LEU A 101 3.05 -3.16 -1.61
C LEU A 101 2.10 -4.27 -1.18
N PHE A 102 0.91 -4.25 -1.76
CA PHE A 102 -0.14 -5.25 -1.58
C PHE A 102 -0.59 -5.77 -2.94
N THR A 103 -1.04 -7.01 -3.01
CA THR A 103 -1.68 -7.58 -4.19
C THR A 103 -2.58 -8.75 -3.79
N ARG A 104 -3.33 -9.31 -4.73
CA ARG A 104 -4.04 -10.59 -4.54
C ARG A 104 -3.17 -11.77 -4.95
N LYS A 105 -3.57 -12.96 -4.54
CA LYS A 105 -2.96 -14.21 -5.01
C LYS A 105 -3.16 -14.34 -6.52
N PRO A 106 -2.09 -14.52 -7.31
CA PRO A 106 -2.23 -14.81 -8.74
C PRO A 106 -2.99 -16.11 -8.98
N GLU A 107 -3.81 -16.15 -10.04
CA GLU A 107 -4.55 -17.36 -10.41
C GLU A 107 -3.61 -18.52 -10.77
N GLY A 108 -3.98 -19.72 -10.33
CA GLY A 108 -3.22 -20.95 -10.63
C GLY A 108 -2.04 -21.25 -9.70
N ILE A 109 -1.72 -20.38 -8.74
CA ILE A 109 -0.66 -20.64 -7.76
C ILE A 109 -1.26 -21.20 -6.47
N ILE A 110 -0.82 -22.40 -6.07
CA ILE A 110 -1.13 -23.00 -4.76
C ILE A 110 -0.04 -22.53 -3.81
N LEU A 111 -0.39 -21.61 -2.89
CA LEU A 111 0.49 -21.18 -1.81
C LEU A 111 0.18 -21.96 -0.53
N PRO A 112 1.18 -22.32 0.29
CA PRO A 112 0.94 -22.78 1.65
C PRO A 112 0.10 -21.79 2.46
N GLU A 113 -0.72 -22.28 3.40
CA GLU A 113 -1.66 -21.46 4.18
C GLU A 113 -1.00 -20.36 5.03
N ASP A 114 0.28 -20.51 5.34
CA ASP A 114 1.09 -19.59 6.15
C ASP A 114 1.85 -18.54 5.33
N ILE A 115 1.74 -18.56 4.00
CA ILE A 115 2.41 -17.57 3.14
C ILE A 115 1.50 -16.39 2.88
N HIS A 116 1.85 -15.24 3.47
CA HIS A 116 1.20 -13.95 3.27
C HIS A 116 1.93 -13.04 2.27
N LEU A 117 2.93 -13.59 1.57
CA LEU A 117 3.76 -12.86 0.61
C LEU A 117 3.71 -13.55 -0.75
N VAL A 118 3.52 -12.79 -1.80
CA VAL A 118 3.65 -13.24 -3.17
C VAL A 118 4.92 -12.68 -3.80
N HIS A 119 5.63 -13.53 -4.51
CA HIS A 119 6.78 -13.13 -5.30
C HIS A 119 6.29 -12.74 -6.69
N ILE A 120 6.52 -11.50 -7.08
CA ILE A 120 6.15 -10.98 -8.39
C ILE A 120 7.41 -11.03 -9.25
N GLU A 121 7.42 -11.96 -10.20
CA GLU A 121 8.52 -12.09 -11.15
C GLU A 121 8.34 -11.11 -12.31
N ASN A 122 9.44 -10.46 -12.67
CA ASN A 122 9.51 -9.69 -13.90
C ASN A 122 10.37 -10.44 -14.92
N THR A 123 9.91 -10.51 -16.16
CA THR A 123 10.52 -11.28 -17.25
C THR A 123 11.77 -10.65 -17.85
N ASP A 124 12.12 -9.39 -17.50
CA ASP A 124 13.17 -8.62 -18.19
C ASP A 124 14.36 -8.27 -17.30
N ASP A 125 15.01 -9.24 -16.64
CA ASP A 125 16.21 -9.04 -15.79
C ASP A 125 16.08 -7.98 -14.66
N LEU A 126 14.88 -7.44 -14.43
CA LEU A 126 14.61 -6.54 -13.31
C LEU A 126 14.45 -7.35 -12.02
N SER A 127 14.93 -6.79 -10.93
CA SER A 127 14.81 -7.41 -9.61
C SER A 127 13.33 -7.72 -9.32
N SER A 128 13.01 -8.96 -9.02
CA SER A 128 11.69 -9.35 -8.56
C SER A 128 11.39 -8.74 -7.20
N PHE A 129 10.13 -8.46 -6.91
CA PHE A 129 9.70 -7.99 -5.60
C PHE A 129 8.53 -8.82 -5.06
N SER A 130 8.34 -8.74 -3.76
CA SER A 130 7.24 -9.41 -3.06
C SER A 130 6.16 -8.40 -2.71
N ALA A 131 4.92 -8.86 -2.56
CA ALA A 131 3.81 -8.05 -2.07
C ALA A 131 3.03 -8.81 -1.00
N ILE A 132 2.39 -8.08 -0.09
CA ILE A 132 1.50 -8.68 0.92
C ILE A 132 0.22 -9.14 0.23
N LEU A 133 -0.21 -10.38 0.50
CA LEU A 133 -1.45 -10.90 -0.05
C LEU A 133 -2.65 -10.26 0.61
N LEU A 134 -3.57 -9.79 -0.21
CA LEU A 134 -4.90 -9.38 0.18
C LEU A 134 -5.92 -10.50 -0.09
N ASP A 135 -6.97 -10.53 0.70
CA ASP A 135 -8.19 -11.25 0.40
C ASP A 135 -8.80 -10.73 -0.92
N ASP A 136 -9.36 -11.63 -1.74
CA ASP A 136 -9.89 -11.30 -3.06
C ASP A 136 -11.03 -10.27 -3.00
N ASP A 137 -11.88 -10.33 -1.97
CA ASP A 137 -12.96 -9.36 -1.79
C ASP A 137 -12.40 -7.95 -1.53
N TYR A 138 -11.34 -7.84 -0.74
CA TYR A 138 -10.65 -6.57 -0.50
C TYR A 138 -10.01 -6.00 -1.73
N TYR A 139 -9.30 -6.86 -2.45
CA TYR A 139 -8.62 -6.47 -3.66
C TYR A 139 -9.58 -5.96 -4.73
N ASN A 140 -10.63 -6.74 -5.02
CA ASN A 140 -11.66 -6.38 -6.00
C ASN A 140 -12.40 -5.11 -5.59
N TYR A 141 -12.77 -5.00 -4.32
CA TYR A 141 -13.42 -3.82 -3.78
C TYR A 141 -12.56 -2.56 -3.94
N ALA A 142 -11.28 -2.63 -3.61
CA ALA A 142 -10.36 -1.50 -3.80
C ALA A 142 -10.19 -1.12 -5.27
N LYS A 143 -10.12 -2.12 -6.17
CA LYS A 143 -10.02 -1.91 -7.61
C LYS A 143 -11.26 -1.26 -8.20
N GLU A 144 -12.46 -1.71 -7.81
CA GLU A 144 -13.75 -1.16 -8.26
C GLU A 144 -13.98 0.28 -7.79
N HIS A 145 -13.43 0.63 -6.64
CA HIS A 145 -13.53 1.94 -6.02
C HIS A 145 -12.29 2.82 -6.21
N ALA A 146 -11.50 2.51 -7.23
CA ALA A 146 -10.35 3.33 -7.60
C ALA A 146 -10.80 4.61 -8.30
N THR A 147 -10.25 5.75 -7.90
CA THR A 147 -10.53 7.07 -8.47
C THR A 147 -9.25 7.88 -8.64
N GLU A 148 -9.27 8.86 -9.52
CA GLU A 148 -8.11 9.72 -9.73
C GLU A 148 -8.14 10.93 -8.79
N SER A 149 -6.99 11.23 -8.20
CA SER A 149 -6.75 12.44 -7.44
C SER A 149 -5.29 12.88 -7.62
N HIS A 150 -5.05 14.16 -7.88
CA HIS A 150 -3.70 14.73 -8.05
C HIS A 150 -2.83 13.95 -9.08
N GLY A 151 -3.46 13.44 -10.15
CA GLY A 151 -2.76 12.71 -11.22
C GLY A 151 -2.34 11.28 -10.87
N ILE A 152 -2.76 10.74 -9.73
CA ILE A 152 -2.51 9.38 -9.29
C ILE A 152 -3.81 8.65 -8.97
N GLN A 153 -3.75 7.32 -8.87
CA GLN A 153 -4.91 6.49 -8.57
C GLN A 153 -4.99 6.20 -7.08
N ILE A 154 -6.11 6.55 -6.46
CA ILE A 154 -6.39 6.32 -5.04
C ILE A 154 -7.72 5.59 -4.86
N ILE A 155 -7.94 4.99 -3.70
CA ILE A 155 -9.28 4.51 -3.31
C ILE A 155 -10.19 5.69 -2.97
N ASP A 156 -11.48 5.63 -3.37
CA ASP A 156 -12.44 6.67 -3.03
C ASP A 156 -12.76 6.73 -1.52
N LYS A 157 -13.38 7.82 -1.09
CA LYS A 157 -13.68 8.06 0.33
C LYS A 157 -14.64 7.01 0.94
N PHE A 158 -15.61 6.52 0.18
CA PHE A 158 -16.60 5.58 0.70
C PHE A 158 -15.98 4.20 0.92
N ALA A 159 -15.20 3.73 -0.04
CA ALA A 159 -14.46 2.48 0.12
C ALA A 159 -13.40 2.59 1.22
N LEU A 160 -12.74 3.73 1.34
CA LEU A 160 -11.78 3.97 2.41
C LEU A 160 -12.42 3.86 3.80
N ILE A 161 -13.64 4.42 4.00
CA ILE A 161 -14.41 4.26 5.23
C ILE A 161 -14.63 2.77 5.54
N THR A 162 -15.07 2.00 4.54
CA THR A 162 -15.34 0.56 4.68
C THR A 162 -14.07 -0.21 5.09
N LEU A 163 -12.94 0.03 4.41
CA LEU A 163 -11.66 -0.62 4.73
C LEU A 163 -11.17 -0.25 6.13
N LYS A 164 -11.27 1.02 6.53
CA LYS A 164 -10.87 1.50 7.86
C LYS A 164 -11.77 0.93 8.97
N ALA A 165 -13.09 0.86 8.74
CA ALA A 165 -14.03 0.25 9.68
C ALA A 165 -13.72 -1.25 9.88
N ARG A 166 -13.45 -1.98 8.81
CA ARG A 166 -13.07 -3.39 8.91
C ARG A 166 -11.74 -3.59 9.63
N ALA A 167 -10.71 -2.78 9.32
CA ALA A 167 -9.43 -2.82 10.02
C ALA A 167 -9.60 -2.56 11.53
N TYR A 168 -10.50 -1.64 11.91
CA TYR A 168 -10.86 -1.41 13.31
C TYR A 168 -11.44 -2.66 13.96
N VAL A 169 -12.46 -3.27 13.34
CA VAL A 169 -13.11 -4.49 13.87
C VAL A 169 -12.13 -5.66 13.95
N SER A 170 -11.34 -5.89 12.90
CA SER A 170 -10.34 -6.97 12.89
C SER A 170 -9.29 -6.81 14.00
N ASN A 171 -8.79 -5.58 14.22
CA ASN A 171 -7.83 -5.32 15.30
C ASN A 171 -8.44 -5.51 16.70
N LEU A 172 -9.73 -5.19 16.88
CA LEU A 172 -10.45 -5.49 18.13
C LEU A 172 -10.52 -6.99 18.37
N GLN A 173 -10.96 -7.76 17.38
CA GLN A 173 -11.08 -9.22 17.47
C GLN A 173 -9.73 -9.88 17.75
N LEU A 174 -8.65 -9.47 17.07
CA LEU A 174 -7.31 -9.95 17.34
C LEU A 174 -6.86 -9.65 18.78
N LYS A 175 -7.13 -8.45 19.27
CA LYS A 175 -6.83 -8.07 20.64
C LYS A 175 -7.61 -8.91 21.66
N GLU A 176 -8.90 -9.14 21.43
CA GLU A 176 -9.76 -10.00 22.25
C GLU A 176 -9.28 -11.46 22.24
N ALA A 177 -8.71 -11.92 21.12
CA ALA A 177 -8.09 -13.23 20.98
C ALA A 177 -6.70 -13.33 21.65
N GLY A 178 -6.22 -12.25 22.28
CA GLY A 178 -4.96 -12.24 23.04
C GLY A 178 -3.72 -11.83 22.25
N HIS A 179 -3.86 -11.35 21.02
CA HIS A 179 -2.75 -10.79 20.26
C HIS A 179 -2.31 -9.43 20.82
N ASP A 180 -1.02 -9.13 20.77
CA ASP A 180 -0.46 -7.85 21.24
C ASP A 180 -0.74 -6.71 20.23
N ILE A 181 -1.98 -6.22 20.23
CA ILE A 181 -2.40 -5.08 19.44
C ILE A 181 -2.44 -3.82 20.30
N ARG A 182 -1.60 -2.84 19.96
CA ARG A 182 -1.55 -1.55 20.67
C ARG A 182 -2.86 -0.79 20.49
N GLN A 183 -3.43 -0.24 21.57
CA GLN A 183 -4.70 0.47 21.55
C GLN A 183 -4.72 1.62 20.52
N HIS A 184 -3.61 2.35 20.39
CA HIS A 184 -3.52 3.48 19.46
C HIS A 184 -3.70 3.04 17.99
N ASN A 185 -3.30 1.80 17.62
CA ASN A 185 -3.50 1.27 16.27
C ASN A 185 -4.99 1.00 16.00
N ILE A 186 -5.73 0.57 17.01
CA ILE A 186 -7.18 0.39 16.94
C ILE A 186 -7.88 1.73 16.79
N ASP A 187 -7.58 2.67 17.69
CA ASP A 187 -8.20 4.01 17.72
C ASP A 187 -7.89 4.82 16.46
N LYS A 188 -6.73 4.62 15.85
CA LYS A 188 -6.35 5.24 14.59
C LYS A 188 -7.39 4.99 13.50
N HIS A 189 -7.79 3.73 13.30
CA HIS A 189 -8.74 3.36 12.25
C HIS A 189 -10.13 3.94 12.52
N LYS A 190 -10.60 3.89 13.76
CA LYS A 190 -11.86 4.53 14.17
C LYS A 190 -11.85 6.04 13.90
N ASN A 191 -10.79 6.72 14.30
CA ASN A 191 -10.67 8.17 14.10
C ASN A 191 -10.59 8.54 12.62
N ASP A 192 -9.93 7.71 11.79
CA ASP A 192 -9.87 7.90 10.35
C ASP A 192 -11.28 7.80 9.71
N VAL A 193 -12.13 6.86 10.17
CA VAL A 193 -13.54 6.76 9.72
C VAL A 193 -14.31 8.05 10.01
N TYR A 194 -14.23 8.56 11.24
CA TYR A 194 -14.91 9.82 11.59
C TYR A 194 -14.43 10.99 10.74
N ARG A 195 -13.14 11.10 10.47
CA ARG A 195 -12.57 12.18 9.66
C ARG A 195 -13.05 12.19 8.21
N VAL A 196 -13.35 11.01 7.63
CA VAL A 196 -13.83 10.93 6.24
C VAL A 196 -15.35 11.07 6.17
N ALA A 197 -16.08 10.69 7.23
CA ALA A 197 -17.54 10.70 7.26
C ALA A 197 -18.13 12.09 7.54
N PHE A 198 -17.38 13.00 8.15
CA PHE A 198 -17.82 14.35 8.55
C PHE A 198 -16.92 15.45 8.00
#